data_d021c6672c79e498c296028ea3d7f4dd
#
_entry.id   d021c6672c79e498c296028ea3d7f4dd
#
_cell.length_a   1.000
_cell.length_b   1.000
_cell.length_c   1.000
_cell.angle_alpha   90.00
_cell.angle_beta   90.00
_cell.angle_gamma   90.00
#
_symmetry.space_group_name_H-M   'P 1'
#
loop_
_entity.id
_entity.type
_entity.pdbx_description
1 polymer ?
#
loop_
_entity_poly.entity_id
_entity_poly.type
_entity_poly.pdbx_seq_one_letter_code
_entity_poly.pdbx_strand_id
1 'polypeptide(L)'
;MVPEAVFGMLAAARIGAIHSVVFGGFAARELAGRITDCNPSLILGASYGYEPNKIINYKIILDEALEIAKNTTAKVLFLQRGDKLTSPVKKGRDFDYATSMLFAEKVDCVPVEGDHPLYILYTSGTTG
;
A
#
# COMPACT_ATOMS: atom_id res chain seq x y z
N MET A 1 9.26 -7.66 -5.57
CA MET A 1 9.52 -6.45 -4.75
C MET A 1 9.88 -5.32 -5.69
N VAL A 2 9.53 -4.08 -5.38
CA VAL A 2 9.88 -2.88 -6.17
C VAL A 2 10.55 -1.85 -5.26
N PRO A 3 11.46 -1.00 -5.77
CA PRO A 3 12.14 0.01 -4.95
C PRO A 3 11.19 0.98 -4.26
N GLU A 4 10.06 1.29 -4.87
CA GLU A 4 9.03 2.19 -4.37
C GLU A 4 8.44 1.71 -3.03
N ALA A 5 8.45 0.41 -2.76
CA ALA A 5 8.03 -0.12 -1.46
C ALA A 5 8.98 0.34 -0.34
N VAL A 6 10.29 0.32 -0.60
CA VAL A 6 11.30 0.82 0.35
C VAL A 6 11.20 2.34 0.49
N PHE A 7 11.00 3.04 -0.62
CA PHE A 7 10.82 4.51 -0.59
C PHE A 7 9.59 4.89 0.23
N GLY A 8 8.48 4.16 0.09
CA GLY A 8 7.26 4.38 0.88
C GLY A 8 7.48 4.17 2.39
N MET A 9 8.20 3.13 2.78
CA MET A 9 8.56 2.89 4.20
C MET A 9 9.40 4.03 4.77
N LEU A 10 10.45 4.44 4.06
CA LEU A 10 11.34 5.52 4.50
C LEU A 10 10.64 6.88 4.50
N ALA A 11 9.78 7.14 3.52
CA ALA A 11 8.98 8.35 3.47
C ALA A 11 8.00 8.43 4.64
N ALA A 12 7.31 7.32 4.96
CA ALA A 12 6.42 7.25 6.12
C ALA A 12 7.19 7.56 7.42
N ALA A 13 8.33 6.91 7.64
CA ALA A 13 9.18 7.18 8.80
C ALA A 13 9.62 8.66 8.87
N ARG A 14 9.99 9.26 7.72
CA ARG A 14 10.44 10.66 7.65
C ARG A 14 9.36 11.67 8.06
N ILE A 15 8.10 11.39 7.76
CA ILE A 15 6.97 12.29 8.09
C ILE A 15 6.25 11.91 9.39
N GLY A 16 6.80 10.99 10.18
CA GLY A 16 6.19 10.52 11.42
C GLY A 16 4.91 9.68 11.19
N ALA A 17 4.70 9.15 9.99
CA ALA A 17 3.57 8.27 9.72
C ALA A 17 3.90 6.82 10.09
N ILE A 18 2.91 6.11 10.64
CA ILE A 18 3.00 4.68 10.93
C ILE A 18 2.73 3.90 9.65
N HIS A 19 3.58 2.94 9.31
CA HIS A 19 3.38 2.10 8.13
C HIS A 19 3.19 0.64 8.47
N SER A 20 2.55 -0.11 7.58
CA SER A 20 2.46 -1.56 7.65
C SER A 20 2.77 -2.16 6.28
N VAL A 21 3.73 -3.07 6.24
CA VAL A 21 4.11 -3.77 5.01
C VAL A 21 3.34 -5.07 4.90
N VAL A 22 2.65 -5.24 3.79
CA VAL A 22 1.84 -6.43 3.53
C VAL A 22 2.46 -7.23 2.39
N PHE A 23 2.59 -8.53 2.60
CA PHE A 23 3.07 -9.45 1.57
C PHE A 23 2.08 -9.53 0.40
N GLY A 24 2.57 -9.34 -0.84
CA GLY A 24 1.72 -9.28 -2.04
C GLY A 24 1.07 -10.61 -2.45
N GLY A 25 1.42 -11.71 -1.81
CA GLY A 25 0.81 -13.02 -2.03
C GLY A 25 -0.44 -13.30 -1.20
N PHE A 26 -0.88 -12.38 -0.35
CA PHE A 26 -2.09 -12.56 0.45
C PHE A 26 -3.36 -12.51 -0.41
N ALA A 27 -4.36 -13.32 -0.02
CA ALA A 27 -5.70 -13.23 -0.57
C ALA A 27 -6.37 -11.90 -0.18
N ALA A 28 -7.36 -11.47 -0.97
CA ALA A 28 -8.08 -10.22 -0.74
C ALA A 28 -8.69 -10.12 0.67
N ARG A 29 -9.21 -11.23 1.20
CA ARG A 29 -9.78 -11.29 2.55
C ARG A 29 -8.76 -10.98 3.65
N GLU A 30 -7.55 -11.52 3.53
CA GLU A 30 -6.46 -11.27 4.47
C GLU A 30 -6.00 -9.81 4.43
N LEU A 31 -5.91 -9.25 3.23
CA LEU A 31 -5.60 -7.83 3.04
C LEU A 31 -6.72 -6.94 3.62
N ALA A 32 -7.98 -7.30 3.41
CA ALA A 32 -9.13 -6.58 3.94
C ALA A 32 -9.14 -6.53 5.48
N GLY A 33 -8.77 -7.64 6.14
CA GLY A 33 -8.62 -7.69 7.60
C GLY A 33 -7.60 -6.65 8.10
N ARG A 34 -6.44 -6.56 7.45
CA ARG A 34 -5.41 -5.57 7.79
C ARG A 34 -5.85 -4.14 7.51
N ILE A 35 -6.53 -3.91 6.39
CA ILE A 35 -7.09 -2.58 6.06
C ILE A 35 -8.10 -2.15 7.11
N THR A 36 -8.96 -3.06 7.55
CA THR A 36 -9.97 -2.78 8.58
C THR A 36 -9.33 -2.47 9.93
N ASP A 37 -8.31 -3.22 10.30
CA ASP A 37 -7.61 -3.08 11.59
C ASP A 37 -6.75 -1.80 11.64
N CYS A 38 -5.91 -1.58 10.61
CA CYS A 38 -5.03 -0.40 10.54
C CYS A 38 -5.75 0.90 10.19
N ASN A 39 -6.90 0.83 9.52
CA ASN A 39 -7.63 1.96 8.95
C ASN A 39 -6.71 2.98 8.26
N PRO A 40 -5.97 2.59 7.22
CA PRO A 40 -4.96 3.44 6.60
C PRO A 40 -5.56 4.63 5.87
N SER A 41 -4.88 5.76 5.87
CA SER A 41 -5.23 6.93 5.03
C SER A 41 -4.76 6.75 3.59
N LEU A 42 -3.64 6.05 3.40
CA LEU A 42 -3.02 5.80 2.10
C LEU A 42 -2.56 4.35 1.98
N ILE A 43 -2.80 3.75 0.83
CA ILE A 43 -2.28 2.44 0.45
C ILE A 43 -1.36 2.63 -0.75
N LEU A 44 -0.08 2.23 -0.62
CA LEU A 44 0.84 2.16 -1.73
C LEU A 44 0.78 0.76 -2.33
N GLY A 45 0.37 0.65 -3.58
CA GLY A 45 0.21 -0.61 -4.28
C GLY A 45 0.87 -0.61 -5.66
N ALA A 46 1.09 -1.81 -6.21
CA ALA A 46 1.59 -2.00 -7.56
C ALA A 46 0.56 -2.75 -8.44
N SER A 47 0.66 -2.60 -9.77
CA SER A 47 -0.26 -3.25 -10.71
C SER A 47 -0.20 -4.76 -10.63
N TYR A 48 1.02 -5.32 -10.58
CA TYR A 48 1.21 -6.75 -10.50
C TYR A 48 2.53 -7.15 -9.84
N GLY A 49 2.62 -8.39 -9.42
CA GLY A 49 3.83 -9.06 -8.99
C GLY A 49 4.14 -10.27 -9.82
N TYR A 50 5.37 -10.77 -9.66
CA TYR A 50 5.82 -12.02 -10.26
C TYR A 50 5.91 -13.11 -9.21
N GLU A 51 5.35 -14.26 -9.51
CA GLU A 51 5.66 -15.53 -8.88
C GLU A 51 6.28 -16.46 -9.93
N PRO A 52 6.95 -17.55 -9.54
CA PRO A 52 7.38 -18.54 -10.51
C PRO A 52 6.21 -18.96 -11.41
N ASN A 53 6.36 -18.74 -12.71
CA ASN A 53 5.41 -19.13 -13.77
C ASN A 53 4.08 -18.35 -13.84
N LYS A 54 3.84 -17.29 -13.05
CA LYS A 54 2.62 -16.47 -13.17
C LYS A 54 2.81 -15.01 -12.81
N ILE A 55 1.93 -14.18 -13.37
CA ILE A 55 1.76 -12.77 -12.97
C ILE A 55 0.55 -12.70 -12.04
N ILE A 56 0.72 -12.07 -10.88
CA ILE A 56 -0.36 -11.85 -9.93
C ILE A 56 -0.85 -10.42 -10.10
N ASN A 57 -2.14 -10.26 -10.37
CA ASN A 57 -2.76 -8.93 -10.46
C ASN A 57 -3.07 -8.38 -9.06
N TYR A 58 -2.19 -7.54 -8.55
CA TYR A 58 -2.37 -6.94 -7.23
C TYR A 58 -3.51 -5.93 -7.18
N LYS A 59 -3.84 -5.31 -8.33
CA LYS A 59 -4.94 -4.34 -8.38
C LYS A 59 -6.30 -5.01 -8.14
N ILE A 60 -6.53 -6.18 -8.73
CA ILE A 60 -7.77 -6.94 -8.50
C ILE A 60 -7.88 -7.33 -7.02
N ILE A 61 -6.81 -7.84 -6.44
CA ILE A 61 -6.77 -8.25 -5.03
C ILE A 61 -7.06 -7.03 -4.11
N LEU A 62 -6.45 -5.89 -4.41
CA LEU A 62 -6.65 -4.67 -3.64
C LEU A 62 -8.09 -4.15 -3.77
N ASP A 63 -8.64 -4.13 -4.97
CA ASP A 63 -10.02 -3.68 -5.20
C ASP A 63 -11.03 -4.54 -4.45
N GLU A 64 -10.88 -5.86 -4.51
CA GLU A 64 -11.70 -6.81 -3.76
C GLU A 64 -11.52 -6.62 -2.24
N ALA A 65 -10.30 -6.44 -1.77
CA ALA A 65 -10.03 -6.20 -0.36
C ALA A 65 -10.71 -4.92 0.16
N LEU A 66 -10.69 -3.84 -0.63
CA LEU A 66 -11.34 -2.57 -0.29
C LEU A 66 -12.88 -2.68 -0.31
N GLU A 67 -13.43 -3.55 -1.15
CA GLU A 67 -14.87 -3.86 -1.14
C GLU A 67 -15.28 -4.65 0.10
N ILE A 68 -14.46 -5.59 0.55
CA ILE A 68 -14.68 -6.36 1.78
C ILE A 68 -14.56 -5.46 3.01
N ALA A 69 -13.55 -4.59 3.06
CA ALA A 69 -13.28 -3.70 4.19
C ALA A 69 -14.34 -2.59 4.41
N LYS A 70 -15.22 -2.34 3.46
CA LYS A 70 -16.44 -1.48 3.41
C LYS A 70 -16.33 -0.04 3.93
N ASN A 71 -15.67 0.23 5.03
CA ASN A 71 -15.69 1.53 5.72
C ASN A 71 -14.37 2.29 5.63
N THR A 72 -13.55 1.98 4.64
CA THR A 72 -12.28 2.68 4.45
C THR A 72 -12.43 3.87 3.49
N THR A 73 -11.82 5.00 3.87
CA THR A 73 -11.65 6.18 3.01
C THR A 73 -10.26 6.26 2.41
N ALA A 74 -9.48 5.18 2.51
CA ALA A 74 -8.11 5.12 2.05
C ALA A 74 -7.98 5.51 0.58
N LYS A 75 -6.99 6.36 0.30
CA LYS A 75 -6.54 6.64 -1.05
C LYS A 75 -5.53 5.59 -1.47
N VAL A 76 -5.42 5.35 -2.75
CA VAL A 76 -4.46 4.39 -3.30
C VAL A 76 -3.47 5.14 -4.16
N LEU A 77 -2.20 5.09 -3.80
CA LEU A 77 -1.10 5.52 -4.64
C LEU A 77 -0.59 4.30 -5.41
N PHE A 78 -0.76 4.31 -6.72
CA PHE A 78 -0.68 3.10 -7.52
C PHE A 78 0.48 3.13 -8.50
N LEU A 79 1.44 2.22 -8.31
CA LEU A 79 2.58 2.03 -9.21
C LEU A 79 2.17 1.14 -10.39
N GLN A 80 2.10 1.71 -11.58
CA GLN A 80 1.98 0.94 -12.82
C GLN A 80 3.35 0.35 -13.19
N ARG A 81 3.47 -0.98 -13.13
CA ARG A 81 4.70 -1.70 -13.50
C ARG A 81 4.65 -2.11 -14.97
N GLY A 82 5.46 -1.45 -15.80
CA GLY A 82 5.57 -1.83 -17.21
C GLY A 82 4.22 -1.91 -17.94
N ASP A 83 4.18 -2.66 -19.02
CA ASP A 83 3.06 -2.78 -19.96
C ASP A 83 2.31 -4.13 -19.93
N LYS A 84 2.84 -5.11 -19.18
CA LYS A 84 2.28 -6.48 -19.20
C LYS A 84 0.87 -6.59 -18.65
N LEU A 85 0.50 -5.70 -17.76
CA LEU A 85 -0.82 -5.67 -17.15
C LEU A 85 -1.19 -4.24 -16.79
N THR A 86 -2.05 -3.63 -17.60
CA THR A 86 -2.63 -2.32 -17.30
C THR A 86 -3.84 -2.51 -16.40
N SER A 87 -3.86 -1.80 -15.28
CA SER A 87 -4.94 -1.89 -14.32
C SER A 87 -5.83 -0.67 -14.38
N PRO A 88 -7.17 -0.84 -14.32
CA PRO A 88 -8.09 0.30 -14.31
C PRO A 88 -7.92 1.11 -13.02
N VAL A 89 -8.04 2.43 -13.15
CA VAL A 89 -7.94 3.39 -12.05
C VAL A 89 -9.34 3.81 -11.63
N LYS A 90 -9.69 3.69 -10.36
CA LYS A 90 -10.95 4.21 -9.81
C LYS A 90 -10.81 5.70 -9.49
N LYS A 91 -11.49 6.53 -10.27
CA LYS A 91 -11.45 8.01 -10.12
C LYS A 91 -11.83 8.44 -8.70
N GLY A 92 -11.05 9.35 -8.13
CA GLY A 92 -11.27 9.90 -6.78
C GLY A 92 -10.69 9.06 -5.63
N ARG A 93 -10.31 7.80 -5.91
CA ARG A 93 -9.63 6.92 -4.95
C ARG A 93 -8.18 6.66 -5.33
N ASP A 94 -7.93 6.31 -6.59
CA ASP A 94 -6.64 5.85 -7.07
C ASP A 94 -5.89 7.00 -7.74
N PHE A 95 -4.62 7.14 -7.40
CA PHE A 95 -3.68 8.11 -7.95
C PHE A 95 -2.50 7.38 -8.55
N ASP A 96 -2.10 7.76 -9.75
CA ASP A 96 -0.92 7.22 -10.40
C ASP A 96 0.36 7.69 -9.69
N TYR A 97 1.24 6.74 -9.36
CA TYR A 97 2.48 7.02 -8.64
C TYR A 97 3.40 7.94 -9.44
N ALA A 98 3.63 7.64 -10.72
CA ALA A 98 4.56 8.41 -11.54
C ALA A 98 4.07 9.85 -11.72
N THR A 99 2.78 10.02 -12.02
CA THR A 99 2.15 11.33 -12.13
C THR A 99 2.21 12.09 -10.81
N SER A 100 1.90 11.45 -9.69
CA SER A 100 1.94 12.08 -8.37
C SER A 100 3.35 12.56 -8.02
N MET A 101 4.38 11.79 -8.38
CA MET A 101 5.77 12.16 -8.14
C MET A 101 6.25 13.37 -8.95
N LEU A 102 5.66 13.64 -10.13
CA LEU A 102 5.98 14.83 -10.92
C LEU A 102 5.55 16.14 -10.24
N PHE A 103 4.51 16.08 -9.42
CA PHE A 103 3.96 17.23 -8.71
C PHE A 103 4.27 17.22 -7.21
N ALA A 104 5.05 16.24 -6.74
CA ALA A 104 5.43 16.15 -5.33
C ALA A 104 6.47 17.20 -4.97
N GLU A 105 6.27 17.87 -3.86
CA GLU A 105 7.22 18.80 -3.26
C GLU A 105 8.02 18.13 -2.15
N LYS A 106 9.20 18.67 -1.89
CA LYS A 106 10.01 18.22 -0.75
C LYS A 106 9.36 18.65 0.55
N VAL A 107 9.32 17.72 1.51
CA VAL A 107 8.88 18.00 2.87
C VAL A 107 10.02 17.78 3.85
N ASP A 108 10.01 18.55 4.91
CA ASP A 108 10.97 18.41 5.99
C ASP A 108 10.69 17.16 6.83
N CYS A 109 11.71 16.71 7.54
CA CYS A 109 11.55 15.62 8.50
C CYS A 109 10.70 16.09 9.67
N VAL A 110 9.74 15.28 10.07
CA VAL A 110 8.92 15.51 11.25
C VAL A 110 9.63 14.88 12.45
N PRO A 111 10.09 15.67 13.43
CA PRO A 111 10.64 15.14 14.67
C PRO A 111 9.52 14.48 15.48
N VAL A 112 9.82 13.30 16.02
CA VAL A 112 8.90 12.53 16.86
C VAL A 112 9.61 12.08 18.13
N GLU A 113 8.86 11.75 19.17
CA GLU A 113 9.42 11.20 20.41
C GLU A 113 10.02 9.81 20.18
N GLY A 114 10.96 9.40 21.06
CA GLY A 114 11.70 8.15 20.90
C GLY A 114 10.84 6.88 21.02
N ASP A 115 9.66 6.97 21.58
CA ASP A 115 8.66 5.90 21.71
C ASP A 115 7.52 6.01 20.69
N HIS A 116 7.61 6.93 19.74
CA HIS A 116 6.63 7.08 18.67
C HIS A 116 6.54 5.79 17.83
N PRO A 117 5.33 5.24 17.58
CA PRO A 117 5.17 4.05 16.76
C PRO A 117 5.71 4.24 15.34
N LEU A 118 6.54 3.32 14.87
CA LEU A 118 7.13 3.36 13.54
C LEU A 118 6.35 2.53 12.53
N TYR A 119 5.95 1.31 12.92
CA TYR A 119 5.23 0.40 12.03
C TYR A 119 4.33 -0.57 12.80
N ILE A 120 3.37 -1.16 12.07
CA ILE A 120 2.54 -2.26 12.53
C ILE A 120 3.01 -3.53 11.82
N LEU A 121 3.41 -4.53 12.59
CA LEU A 121 3.85 -5.82 12.10
C LEU A 121 2.88 -6.91 12.54
N TYR A 122 2.24 -7.57 11.58
CA TYR A 122 1.40 -8.74 11.81
C TYR A 122 2.27 -9.99 11.85
N THR A 123 2.18 -10.74 12.91
CA THR A 123 2.87 -12.02 13.08
C THR A 123 1.92 -13.18 12.83
N SER A 124 2.43 -14.33 12.39
CA SER A 124 1.63 -15.57 12.27
C SER A 124 1.12 -16.01 13.65
N GLY A 125 -0.18 -16.32 13.75
CA GLY A 125 -0.80 -16.85 14.98
C GLY A 125 -1.36 -15.81 15.94
N THR A 126 -1.30 -14.52 15.63
CA THR A 126 -1.91 -13.44 16.45
C THR A 126 -3.31 -13.05 16.00
N THR A 127 -3.73 -13.48 14.82
CA THR A 127 -5.09 -13.34 14.29
C THR A 127 -5.68 -14.73 14.15
N GLY A 128 -6.12 -15.29 15.25
CA GLY A 128 -6.91 -16.51 15.28
C GLY A 128 -8.36 -16.24 14.95
#